data_00fb9f82e0ea2a153c26d2c15b119866
#
_entry.id   00fb9f82e0ea2a153c26d2c15b119866
#
_cell.length_a   1.000
_cell.length_b   1.000
_cell.length_c   1.000
_cell.angle_alpha   90.00
_cell.angle_beta   90.00
_cell.angle_gamma   90.00
#
_symmetry.space_group_name_H-M   'P 1'
#
loop_
_entity.id
_entity.type
_entity.pdbx_description
1 polymer ?
#
loop_
_entity_poly.entity_id
_entity_poly.type
_entity_poly.pdbx_seq_one_letter_code
_entity_poly.pdbx_strand_id
1 'polypeptide(L)'
;MKKENNSEAIKKFAGKGVFPHQFAFTLLLPLRNIFLSPKQLIDRLELEENFNVLEIGPGPGYFSLKIAQKLTKGKMVLTDIQQEMLNYAKKRIDKKELKNVEYKLCNGTKLNFGNESFDRVFMVTVFGEVQNKEEYLREIHRILKRDEVLSISELAGDPDKMSLEELKDLVCANGFSLDKQFGSARNYTANFTKS
;
A
#
# COMPACT_ATOMS: atom_id res chain seq x y z
N MET A 1 4.94 21.32 -27.39
CA MET A 1 5.26 20.53 -26.19
C MET A 1 5.95 21.45 -25.20
N LYS A 2 5.24 21.90 -24.15
CA LYS A 2 5.81 22.74 -23.09
C LYS A 2 6.68 21.87 -22.20
N LYS A 3 7.96 22.23 -22.07
CA LYS A 3 8.81 21.71 -20.99
C LYS A 3 8.20 22.13 -19.66
N GLU A 4 7.55 21.24 -18.95
CA GLU A 4 7.23 21.47 -17.54
C GLU A 4 8.56 21.71 -16.81
N ASN A 5 8.61 22.82 -16.10
CA ASN A 5 9.83 23.28 -15.45
C ASN A 5 10.19 22.29 -14.33
N ASN A 6 11.40 21.75 -14.33
CA ASN A 6 11.91 20.82 -13.31
C ASN A 6 11.65 21.32 -11.86
N SER A 7 11.53 22.62 -11.65
CA SER A 7 11.23 23.23 -10.34
C SER A 7 9.78 23.00 -9.90
N GLU A 8 8.81 22.92 -10.82
CA GLU A 8 7.41 22.59 -10.47
C GLU A 8 7.22 21.10 -10.19
N ALA A 9 7.92 20.24 -10.93
CA ALA A 9 7.93 18.81 -10.65
C ALA A 9 8.56 18.51 -9.28
N ILE A 10 9.66 19.20 -8.93
CA ILE A 10 10.31 19.08 -7.62
C ILE A 10 9.43 19.64 -6.49
N LYS A 11 8.72 20.74 -6.72
CA LYS A 11 7.75 21.29 -5.74
C LYS A 11 6.54 20.37 -5.54
N LYS A 12 6.04 19.74 -6.60
CA LYS A 12 5.01 18.71 -6.50
C LYS A 12 5.51 17.44 -5.82
N PHE A 13 6.78 17.12 -5.97
CA PHE A 13 7.43 15.97 -5.32
C PHE A 13 7.65 16.20 -3.81
N ALA A 14 7.93 17.45 -3.41
CA ALA A 14 8.17 17.84 -2.02
C ALA A 14 6.94 18.40 -1.30
N GLY A 15 5.78 18.46 -1.96
CA GLY A 15 4.55 19.03 -1.43
C GLY A 15 3.40 18.02 -1.41
N LYS A 16 2.35 18.34 -0.64
CA LYS A 16 1.14 17.52 -0.52
C LYS A 16 0.57 17.13 -1.87
N GLY A 17 0.58 15.84 -2.21
CA GLY A 17 0.03 15.31 -3.45
C GLY A 17 0.51 13.91 -3.82
N VAL A 18 -0.19 13.28 -4.75
CA VAL A 18 0.10 11.92 -5.24
C VAL A 18 1.50 11.85 -5.86
N PHE A 19 2.27 10.82 -5.51
CA PHE A 19 3.62 10.61 -6.02
C PHE A 19 3.65 10.57 -7.56
N PRO A 20 4.45 11.42 -8.23
CA PRO A 20 4.47 11.46 -9.70
C PRO A 20 5.04 10.18 -10.30
N HIS A 21 4.28 9.52 -11.18
CA HIS A 21 4.67 8.27 -11.83
C HIS A 21 5.98 8.36 -12.64
N GLN A 22 6.37 9.56 -13.11
CA GLN A 22 7.63 9.78 -13.82
C GLN A 22 8.87 9.42 -12.98
N PHE A 23 8.74 9.46 -11.65
CA PHE A 23 9.81 9.11 -10.70
C PHE A 23 9.65 7.69 -10.12
N ALA A 24 8.74 6.88 -10.66
CA ALA A 24 8.46 5.52 -10.18
C ALA A 24 9.71 4.65 -10.03
N PHE A 25 10.75 4.85 -10.86
CA PHE A 25 11.99 4.10 -10.78
C PHE A 25 12.74 4.31 -9.46
N THR A 26 12.59 5.49 -8.82
CA THR A 26 13.23 5.77 -7.52
C THR A 26 12.65 4.88 -6.41
N LEU A 27 11.38 4.48 -6.54
CA LEU A 27 10.72 3.57 -5.62
C LEU A 27 11.23 2.13 -5.72
N LEU A 28 12.01 1.80 -6.75
CA LEU A 28 12.64 0.48 -6.94
C LEU A 28 14.08 0.42 -6.41
N LEU A 29 14.64 1.53 -5.94
CA LEU A 29 16.01 1.56 -5.43
C LEU A 29 16.15 0.65 -4.19
N PRO A 30 17.22 -0.17 -4.11
CA PRO A 30 17.45 -1.11 -3.02
C PRO A 30 17.68 -0.42 -1.66
N LEU A 31 17.90 0.91 -1.64
CA LEU A 31 17.97 1.71 -0.41
C LEU A 31 16.69 1.64 0.43
N ARG A 32 15.53 1.36 -0.20
CA ARG A 32 14.28 1.10 0.55
C ARG A 32 14.36 -0.10 1.49
N ASN A 33 15.19 -1.10 1.17
CA ASN A 33 15.42 -2.25 2.05
C ASN A 33 15.98 -1.87 3.43
N ILE A 34 16.64 -0.72 3.56
CA ILE A 34 17.15 -0.21 4.83
C ILE A 34 15.97 0.15 5.77
N PHE A 35 14.86 0.60 5.19
CA PHE A 35 13.67 1.03 5.96
C PHE A 35 12.65 -0.11 6.11
N LEU A 36 12.35 -0.80 5.01
CA LEU A 36 11.41 -1.94 4.97
C LEU A 36 11.72 -2.81 3.75
N SER A 37 12.16 -4.03 3.99
CA SER A 37 12.36 -5.01 2.92
C SER A 37 11.07 -5.80 2.62
N PRO A 38 10.91 -6.35 1.40
CA PRO A 38 9.77 -7.22 1.09
C PRO A 38 9.65 -8.44 2.01
N LYS A 39 10.79 -9.00 2.46
CA LYS A 39 10.79 -10.12 3.41
C LYS A 39 10.20 -9.67 4.76
N GLN A 40 10.68 -8.55 5.30
CA GLN A 40 10.15 -8.03 6.56
C GLN A 40 8.65 -7.71 6.47
N LEU A 41 8.18 -7.18 5.34
CA LEU A 41 6.76 -6.92 5.16
C LEU A 41 5.94 -8.22 5.12
N ILE A 42 6.42 -9.26 4.41
CA ILE A 42 5.80 -10.58 4.38
C ILE A 42 5.69 -11.16 5.80
N ASP A 43 6.77 -11.08 6.59
CA ASP A 43 6.80 -11.56 7.96
C ASP A 43 5.82 -10.77 8.86
N ARG A 44 5.74 -9.44 8.70
CA ARG A 44 4.81 -8.56 9.45
C ARG A 44 3.35 -8.77 9.08
N LEU A 45 3.06 -9.10 7.82
CA LEU A 45 1.73 -9.43 7.33
C LEU A 45 1.28 -10.85 7.72
N GLU A 46 2.18 -11.68 8.23
CA GLU A 46 1.91 -13.08 8.58
C GLU A 46 1.21 -13.82 7.42
N LEU A 47 1.78 -13.70 6.22
CA LEU A 47 1.14 -14.18 4.99
C LEU A 47 1.12 -15.70 4.89
N GLU A 48 -0.08 -16.24 4.66
CA GLU A 48 -0.29 -17.62 4.24
C GLU A 48 -0.41 -17.72 2.72
N GLU A 49 -0.08 -18.88 2.17
CA GLU A 49 -0.02 -19.10 0.72
C GLU A 49 -1.38 -19.02 -0.01
N ASN A 50 -2.48 -19.20 0.73
CA ASN A 50 -3.87 -19.22 0.24
C ASN A 50 -4.63 -17.91 0.44
N PHE A 51 -4.00 -16.87 1.01
CA PHE A 51 -4.65 -15.61 1.29
C PHE A 51 -5.01 -14.82 0.02
N ASN A 52 -6.12 -14.10 0.10
CA ASN A 52 -6.47 -13.03 -0.82
C ASN A 52 -5.96 -11.70 -0.26
N VAL A 53 -5.02 -11.08 -0.95
CA VAL A 53 -4.30 -9.91 -0.46
C VAL A 53 -4.56 -8.71 -1.36
N LEU A 54 -4.90 -7.57 -0.78
CA LEU A 54 -5.00 -6.28 -1.47
C LEU A 54 -3.82 -5.39 -1.09
N GLU A 55 -3.09 -4.93 -2.09
CA GLU A 55 -2.14 -3.82 -1.96
C GLU A 55 -2.75 -2.55 -2.54
N ILE A 56 -2.80 -1.51 -1.72
CA ILE A 56 -3.26 -0.18 -2.11
C ILE A 56 -2.04 0.71 -2.35
N GLY A 57 -1.96 1.33 -3.53
CA GLY A 57 -0.82 2.15 -3.94
C GLY A 57 0.47 1.34 -4.13
N PRO A 58 0.49 0.29 -4.98
CA PRO A 58 1.65 -0.59 -5.17
C PRO A 58 2.84 0.15 -5.78
N GLY A 59 2.63 1.35 -6.34
CA GLY A 59 3.61 2.02 -7.15
C GLY A 59 4.11 1.10 -8.28
N PRO A 60 5.42 1.02 -8.54
CA PRO A 60 5.96 0.13 -9.58
C PRO A 60 6.07 -1.35 -9.14
N GLY A 61 5.40 -1.76 -8.07
CA GLY A 61 5.35 -3.15 -7.60
C GLY A 61 6.59 -3.64 -6.86
N TYR A 62 7.18 -2.79 -6.01
CA TYR A 62 8.39 -3.16 -5.26
C TYR A 62 8.13 -4.30 -4.28
N PHE A 63 7.08 -4.19 -3.47
CA PHE A 63 6.67 -5.23 -2.53
C PHE A 63 5.84 -6.32 -3.21
N SER A 64 4.97 -5.92 -4.14
CA SER A 64 4.00 -6.75 -4.84
C SER A 64 4.61 -8.05 -5.41
N LEU A 65 5.77 -7.95 -6.06
CA LEU A 65 6.41 -9.08 -6.70
C LEU A 65 6.71 -10.23 -5.72
N LYS A 66 7.28 -9.91 -4.56
CA LYS A 66 7.66 -10.92 -3.56
C LYS A 66 6.44 -11.47 -2.81
N ILE A 67 5.45 -10.64 -2.57
CA ILE A 67 4.18 -11.05 -1.97
C ILE A 67 3.43 -11.99 -2.91
N ALA A 68 3.30 -11.65 -4.20
CA ALA A 68 2.66 -12.51 -5.19
C ALA A 68 3.35 -13.88 -5.33
N GLN A 69 4.70 -13.93 -5.20
CA GLN A 69 5.45 -15.19 -5.18
C GLN A 69 5.14 -16.05 -3.95
N LYS A 70 4.76 -15.45 -2.82
CA LYS A 70 4.40 -16.17 -1.59
C LYS A 70 3.00 -16.78 -1.67
N LEU A 71 2.08 -16.13 -2.40
CA LEU A 71 0.66 -16.51 -2.51
C LEU A 71 0.47 -17.61 -3.58
N THR A 72 0.98 -18.81 -3.32
CA THR A 72 0.97 -19.91 -4.33
C THR A 72 -0.41 -20.50 -4.59
N LYS A 73 -1.35 -20.34 -3.67
CA LYS A 73 -2.74 -20.84 -3.74
C LYS A 73 -3.78 -19.72 -3.64
N GLY A 74 -3.33 -18.53 -3.25
CA GLY A 74 -4.16 -17.34 -3.08
C GLY A 74 -4.03 -16.37 -4.25
N LYS A 75 -4.54 -15.16 -4.06
CA LYS A 75 -4.54 -14.09 -5.06
C LYS A 75 -4.03 -12.79 -4.48
N MET A 76 -3.41 -12.00 -5.34
CA MET A 76 -3.04 -10.63 -5.04
C MET A 76 -3.80 -9.67 -5.93
N VAL A 77 -4.35 -8.61 -5.36
CA VAL A 77 -4.95 -7.51 -6.10
C VAL A 77 -4.12 -6.26 -5.85
N LEU A 78 -3.75 -5.57 -6.91
CA LEU A 78 -3.08 -4.28 -6.88
C LEU A 78 -4.06 -3.19 -7.28
N THR A 79 -4.26 -2.18 -6.44
CA THR A 79 -5.10 -1.05 -6.78
C THR A 79 -4.35 0.27 -6.64
N ASP A 80 -4.49 1.15 -7.63
CA ASP A 80 -3.84 2.46 -7.68
C ASP A 80 -4.77 3.47 -8.38
N ILE A 81 -4.61 4.74 -8.09
CA ILE A 81 -5.29 5.84 -8.80
C ILE A 81 -4.58 6.20 -10.11
N GLN A 82 -3.33 5.77 -10.30
CA GLN A 82 -2.52 6.00 -11.48
C GLN A 82 -2.39 4.71 -12.31
N GLN A 83 -2.96 4.71 -13.52
CA GLN A 83 -2.85 3.57 -14.43
C GLN A 83 -1.40 3.25 -14.81
N GLU A 84 -0.54 4.26 -14.87
CA GLU A 84 0.88 4.13 -15.19
C GLU A 84 1.60 3.29 -14.12
N MET A 85 1.30 3.48 -12.84
CA MET A 85 1.87 2.69 -11.75
C MET A 85 1.48 1.21 -11.87
N LEU A 86 0.20 0.94 -12.13
CA LEU A 86 -0.28 -0.43 -12.39
C LEU A 86 0.40 -1.06 -13.61
N ASN A 87 0.63 -0.28 -14.67
CA ASN A 87 1.34 -0.77 -15.87
C ASN A 87 2.81 -1.11 -15.56
N TYR A 88 3.50 -0.32 -14.73
CA TYR A 88 4.87 -0.63 -14.30
C TYR A 88 4.91 -1.89 -13.44
N ALA A 89 4.01 -2.00 -12.46
CA ALA A 89 3.90 -3.19 -11.62
C ALA A 89 3.60 -4.43 -12.46
N LYS A 90 2.63 -4.33 -13.38
CA LYS A 90 2.26 -5.41 -14.30
C LYS A 90 3.44 -5.88 -15.15
N LYS A 91 4.13 -4.96 -15.83
CA LYS A 91 5.30 -5.29 -16.65
C LYS A 91 6.38 -6.02 -15.86
N ARG A 92 6.55 -5.69 -14.58
CA ARG A 92 7.54 -6.30 -13.71
C ARG A 92 7.13 -7.70 -13.25
N ILE A 93 5.85 -7.88 -12.93
CA ILE A 93 5.27 -9.14 -12.45
C ILE A 93 5.16 -10.15 -13.60
N ASP A 94 4.72 -9.70 -14.78
CA ASP A 94 4.61 -10.54 -15.99
C ASP A 94 5.94 -11.17 -16.41
N LYS A 95 7.07 -10.45 -16.20
CA LYS A 95 8.43 -10.99 -16.43
C LYS A 95 8.77 -12.20 -15.54
N LYS A 96 8.01 -12.44 -14.49
CA LYS A 96 8.15 -13.57 -13.56
C LYS A 96 7.06 -14.62 -13.75
N GLU A 97 6.24 -14.46 -14.80
CA GLU A 97 5.18 -15.40 -15.21
C GLU A 97 4.13 -15.69 -14.13
N LEU A 98 3.98 -14.79 -13.14
CA LEU A 98 2.99 -14.92 -12.08
C LEU A 98 1.60 -14.65 -12.64
N LYS A 99 0.65 -15.56 -12.38
CA LYS A 99 -0.73 -15.50 -12.89
C LYS A 99 -1.77 -15.18 -11.81
N ASN A 100 -1.34 -15.06 -10.57
CA ASN A 100 -2.18 -14.86 -9.39
C ASN A 100 -2.33 -13.38 -9.01
N VAL A 101 -2.10 -12.44 -9.94
CA VAL A 101 -2.18 -10.99 -9.68
C VAL A 101 -3.21 -10.33 -10.58
N GLU A 102 -4.13 -9.59 -9.95
CA GLU A 102 -5.10 -8.72 -10.62
C GLU A 102 -4.73 -7.24 -10.45
N TYR A 103 -5.11 -6.41 -11.42
CA TYR A 103 -4.82 -4.96 -11.42
C TYR A 103 -6.12 -4.19 -11.56
N LYS A 104 -6.40 -3.26 -10.65
CA LYS A 104 -7.65 -2.49 -10.60
C LYS A 104 -7.35 -0.99 -10.43
N LEU A 105 -7.74 -0.20 -11.42
CA LEU A 105 -7.74 1.25 -11.26
C LEU A 105 -8.85 1.65 -10.29
N CYS A 106 -8.54 2.51 -9.33
CA CYS A 106 -9.53 3.08 -8.41
C CYS A 106 -9.56 4.62 -8.54
N ASN A 107 -10.57 5.23 -7.95
CA ASN A 107 -10.71 6.70 -7.96
C ASN A 107 -10.27 7.35 -6.64
N GLY A 108 -9.62 6.60 -5.76
CA GLY A 108 -9.11 7.10 -4.48
C GLY A 108 -10.13 7.19 -3.34
N THR A 109 -11.41 6.91 -3.59
CA THR A 109 -12.46 6.97 -2.55
C THR A 109 -13.21 5.66 -2.39
N LYS A 110 -13.48 4.96 -3.48
CA LYS A 110 -14.28 3.75 -3.48
C LYS A 110 -13.51 2.53 -3.96
N LEU A 111 -13.57 1.47 -3.18
CA LEU A 111 -12.95 0.18 -3.50
C LEU A 111 -14.03 -0.77 -4.03
N ASN A 112 -14.06 -0.95 -5.36
CA ASN A 112 -15.08 -1.77 -6.05
C ASN A 112 -14.83 -3.27 -5.87
N PHE A 113 -14.85 -3.73 -4.62
CA PHE A 113 -14.74 -5.13 -4.23
C PHE A 113 -15.95 -5.55 -3.40
N GLY A 114 -16.23 -6.84 -3.33
CA GLY A 114 -17.26 -7.40 -2.46
C GLY A 114 -16.92 -7.22 -0.97
N ASN A 115 -17.92 -7.37 -0.11
CA ASN A 115 -17.68 -7.41 1.33
C ASN A 115 -16.82 -8.62 1.68
N GLU A 116 -15.97 -8.48 2.71
CA GLU A 116 -15.18 -9.59 3.26
C GLU A 116 -14.42 -10.40 2.20
N SER A 117 -13.78 -9.70 1.25
CA SER A 117 -13.09 -10.30 0.11
C SER A 117 -11.62 -10.62 0.38
N PHE A 118 -11.00 -9.94 1.36
CA PHE A 118 -9.56 -9.98 1.57
C PHE A 118 -9.19 -10.45 2.98
N ASP A 119 -8.15 -11.30 3.04
CA ASP A 119 -7.53 -11.74 4.29
C ASP A 119 -6.50 -10.70 4.79
N ARG A 120 -5.87 -9.97 3.87
CA ARG A 120 -4.94 -8.88 4.17
C ARG A 120 -5.20 -7.69 3.26
N VAL A 121 -5.25 -6.50 3.84
CA VAL A 121 -5.18 -5.24 3.11
C VAL A 121 -3.95 -4.50 3.62
N PHE A 122 -3.08 -4.06 2.73
CA PHE A 122 -1.91 -3.30 3.16
C PHE A 122 -1.59 -2.12 2.24
N MET A 123 -0.87 -1.15 2.80
CA MET A 123 -0.32 -0.01 2.11
C MET A 123 1.00 0.43 2.73
N VAL A 124 1.92 0.92 1.90
CA VAL A 124 3.23 1.39 2.33
C VAL A 124 3.47 2.80 1.79
N THR A 125 3.55 3.79 2.67
CA THR A 125 3.70 5.22 2.30
C THR A 125 2.60 5.72 1.34
N VAL A 126 1.36 5.45 1.69
CA VAL A 126 0.18 5.80 0.87
C VAL A 126 -0.92 6.44 1.71
N PHE A 127 -1.09 6.01 2.96
CA PHE A 127 -2.24 6.44 3.75
C PHE A 127 -2.23 7.94 4.04
N GLY A 128 -1.05 8.54 4.16
CA GLY A 128 -0.88 9.98 4.30
C GLY A 128 -1.50 10.79 3.16
N GLU A 129 -1.39 10.29 1.92
CA GLU A 129 -1.90 10.92 0.69
C GLU A 129 -3.43 10.83 0.55
N VAL A 130 -4.11 9.94 1.28
CA VAL A 130 -5.56 9.74 1.20
C VAL A 130 -6.29 10.98 1.72
N GLN A 131 -7.13 11.61 0.90
CA GLN A 131 -7.83 12.85 1.25
C GLN A 131 -8.95 12.62 2.27
N ASN A 132 -9.82 11.64 2.04
CA ASN A 132 -10.92 11.30 2.93
C ASN A 132 -10.64 9.97 3.64
N LYS A 133 -9.78 10.05 4.65
CA LYS A 133 -9.26 8.88 5.37
C LYS A 133 -10.36 8.05 6.05
N GLU A 134 -11.36 8.70 6.64
CA GLU A 134 -12.45 8.02 7.34
C GLU A 134 -13.34 7.22 6.38
N GLU A 135 -13.71 7.81 5.23
CA GLU A 135 -14.48 7.10 4.21
C GLU A 135 -13.68 5.92 3.64
N TYR A 136 -12.38 6.12 3.45
CA TYR A 136 -11.50 5.10 2.95
C TYR A 136 -11.33 3.94 3.95
N LEU A 137 -11.22 4.24 5.23
CA LEU A 137 -11.20 3.23 6.30
C LEU A 137 -12.50 2.44 6.37
N ARG A 138 -13.68 3.09 6.19
CA ARG A 138 -14.97 2.38 6.11
C ARG A 138 -15.02 1.41 4.93
N GLU A 139 -14.49 1.81 3.76
CA GLU A 139 -14.39 0.91 2.60
C GLU A 139 -13.43 -0.25 2.86
N ILE A 140 -12.27 0.00 3.46
CA ILE A 140 -11.33 -1.05 3.86
C ILE A 140 -11.99 -2.00 4.87
N HIS A 141 -12.66 -1.46 5.88
CA HIS A 141 -13.39 -2.25 6.87
C HIS A 141 -14.45 -3.14 6.22
N ARG A 142 -15.17 -2.64 5.22
CA ARG A 142 -16.18 -3.41 4.47
C ARG A 142 -15.59 -4.59 3.71
N ILE A 143 -14.44 -4.40 3.03
CA ILE A 143 -13.83 -5.41 2.15
C ILE A 143 -12.90 -6.38 2.86
N LEU A 144 -12.39 -6.03 4.04
CA LEU A 144 -11.58 -6.89 4.90
C LEU A 144 -12.48 -7.91 5.59
N LYS A 145 -12.06 -9.17 5.61
CA LYS A 145 -12.75 -10.22 6.37
C LYS A 145 -12.67 -9.95 7.88
N ARG A 146 -13.60 -10.54 8.63
CA ARG A 146 -13.61 -10.45 10.09
C ARG A 146 -12.34 -11.07 10.68
N ASP A 147 -11.82 -10.47 11.74
CA ASP A 147 -10.60 -10.88 12.45
C ASP A 147 -9.31 -10.83 11.58
N GLU A 148 -9.40 -10.26 10.38
CA GLU A 148 -8.27 -10.14 9.47
C GLU A 148 -7.59 -8.77 9.50
N VAL A 149 -6.42 -8.62 8.84
CA VAL A 149 -5.48 -7.54 9.13
C VAL A 149 -5.46 -6.45 8.06
N LEU A 150 -5.64 -5.20 8.50
CA LEU A 150 -5.20 -3.99 7.83
C LEU A 150 -3.79 -3.65 8.30
N SER A 151 -2.82 -3.56 7.38
CA SER A 151 -1.44 -3.20 7.69
C SER A 151 -1.05 -1.88 7.02
N ILE A 152 -0.61 -0.91 7.81
CA ILE A 152 -0.17 0.40 7.32
C ILE A 152 1.29 0.60 7.73
N SER A 153 2.14 0.86 6.73
CA SER A 153 3.56 1.16 6.94
C SER A 153 3.89 2.57 6.49
N GLU A 154 4.57 3.31 7.36
CA GLU A 154 5.07 4.65 7.08
C GLU A 154 6.58 4.69 7.23
N LEU A 155 7.26 5.30 6.26
CA LEU A 155 8.71 5.32 6.18
C LEU A 155 9.26 6.74 6.24
N ALA A 156 10.49 6.88 6.73
CA ALA A 156 11.19 8.16 6.74
C ALA A 156 11.40 8.70 5.32
N GLY A 157 11.26 10.01 5.17
CA GLY A 157 11.40 10.69 3.88
C GLY A 157 10.09 10.84 3.09
N ASP A 158 9.00 10.24 3.55
CA ASP A 158 7.67 10.52 3.03
C ASP A 158 7.16 11.87 3.59
N PRO A 159 6.87 12.86 2.73
CA PRO A 159 6.40 14.17 3.17
C PRO A 159 5.00 14.15 3.79
N ASP A 160 4.18 13.18 3.42
CA ASP A 160 2.80 13.02 3.88
C ASP A 160 2.66 12.01 5.03
N LYS A 161 3.80 11.53 5.55
CA LYS A 161 3.85 10.56 6.64
C LYS A 161 3.07 11.02 7.86
N MET A 162 2.18 10.17 8.33
CA MET A 162 1.50 10.35 9.61
C MET A 162 2.37 9.88 10.78
N SER A 163 2.21 10.50 11.95
CA SER A 163 2.74 9.94 13.19
C SER A 163 1.98 8.66 13.55
N LEU A 164 2.64 7.78 14.32
CA LEU A 164 2.02 6.53 14.74
C LEU A 164 0.80 6.76 15.63
N GLU A 165 0.83 7.76 16.50
CA GLU A 165 -0.28 8.09 17.40
C GLU A 165 -1.49 8.59 16.60
N GLU A 166 -1.30 9.55 15.70
CA GLU A 166 -2.38 10.02 14.80
C GLU A 166 -2.98 8.89 13.98
N LEU A 167 -2.13 7.98 13.45
CA LEU A 167 -2.62 6.82 12.71
C LEU A 167 -3.47 5.91 13.60
N LYS A 168 -3.00 5.58 14.79
CA LYS A 168 -3.72 4.72 15.75
C LYS A 168 -5.08 5.30 16.12
N ASP A 169 -5.10 6.57 16.51
CA ASP A 169 -6.32 7.24 16.92
C ASP A 169 -7.36 7.22 15.79
N LEU A 170 -6.94 7.54 14.57
CA LEU A 170 -7.82 7.57 13.42
C LEU A 170 -8.33 6.18 13.04
N VAL A 171 -7.45 5.18 12.96
CA VAL A 171 -7.82 3.83 12.52
C VAL A 171 -8.71 3.15 13.57
N CYS A 172 -8.38 3.29 14.87
CA CYS A 172 -9.21 2.73 15.94
C CYS A 172 -10.60 3.39 16.04
N ALA A 173 -10.70 4.70 15.79
CA ALA A 173 -11.99 5.39 15.74
C ALA A 173 -12.90 4.92 14.59
N ASN A 174 -12.36 4.18 13.61
CA ASN A 174 -13.08 3.69 12.43
C ASN A 174 -13.30 2.15 12.43
N GLY A 175 -13.40 1.52 13.60
CA GLY A 175 -13.81 0.12 13.75
C GLY A 175 -12.68 -0.90 13.65
N PHE A 176 -11.47 -0.49 13.96
CA PHE A 176 -10.31 -1.37 14.03
C PHE A 176 -9.66 -1.32 15.41
N SER A 177 -8.95 -2.38 15.76
CA SER A 177 -8.14 -2.46 16.98
C SER A 177 -6.67 -2.69 16.62
N LEU A 178 -5.75 -1.97 17.26
CA LEU A 178 -4.32 -2.20 17.07
C LEU A 178 -3.96 -3.59 17.58
N ASP A 179 -3.40 -4.43 16.70
CA ASP A 179 -2.90 -5.77 17.04
C ASP A 179 -1.39 -5.76 17.30
N LYS A 180 -0.61 -5.36 16.29
CA LYS A 180 0.85 -5.37 16.36
C LYS A 180 1.47 -4.09 15.81
N GLN A 181 2.62 -3.75 16.36
CA GLN A 181 3.42 -2.62 15.91
C GLN A 181 4.87 -3.05 15.74
N PHE A 182 5.50 -2.63 14.64
CA PHE A 182 6.90 -2.93 14.32
C PHE A 182 7.66 -1.65 13.97
N GLY A 183 8.95 -1.64 14.31
CA GLY A 183 9.83 -0.54 13.96
C GLY A 183 9.86 0.58 14.98
N SER A 184 10.08 1.81 14.54
CA SER A 184 10.25 3.01 15.38
C SER A 184 9.41 4.17 14.86
N ALA A 185 9.34 5.28 15.59
CA ALA A 185 8.64 6.48 15.12
C ALA A 185 9.07 6.98 13.73
N ARG A 186 10.30 6.67 13.28
CA ARG A 186 10.77 7.04 11.93
C ARG A 186 10.31 6.11 10.84
N ASN A 187 10.23 4.81 11.12
CA ASN A 187 9.84 3.76 10.17
C ASN A 187 9.03 2.72 10.93
N TYR A 188 7.75 2.67 10.70
CA TYR A 188 6.87 1.74 11.41
C TYR A 188 5.93 0.99 10.47
N THR A 189 5.47 -0.16 10.95
CA THR A 189 4.29 -0.87 10.45
C THR A 189 3.33 -1.04 11.61
N ALA A 190 2.10 -0.66 11.43
CA ALA A 190 1.02 -0.91 12.39
C ALA A 190 0.00 -1.86 11.73
N ASN A 191 -0.28 -2.96 12.40
CA ASN A 191 -1.28 -3.94 12.03
C ASN A 191 -2.50 -3.75 12.90
N PHE A 192 -3.65 -3.68 12.26
CA PHE A 192 -4.94 -3.52 12.92
C PHE A 192 -5.86 -4.66 12.50
N THR A 193 -6.59 -5.23 13.46
CA THR A 193 -7.66 -6.19 13.19
C THR A 193 -9.00 -5.50 13.08
N LYS A 194 -9.85 -6.02 12.21
CA LYS A 194 -11.24 -5.60 12.09
C LYS A 194 -12.01 -6.10 13.33
N SER A 195 -12.61 -5.19 14.08
CA SER A 195 -13.44 -5.48 15.24
C SER A 195 -14.84 -5.92 14.86
#